data_89f9c4257852f328b9d9fe3962f33409
#
_entry.id   89f9c4257852f328b9d9fe3962f33409
#
_cell.length_a   1.000
_cell.length_b   1.000
_cell.length_c   1.000
_cell.angle_alpha   90.00
_cell.angle_beta   90.00
_cell.angle_gamma   90.00
#
_symmetry.space_group_name_H-M   'P 1'
#
loop_
_entity.id
_entity.type
_entity.pdbx_description
1 polymer ?
#
loop_
_entity_poly.entity_id
_entity_poly.type
_entity_poly.pdbx_seq_one_letter_code
_entity_poly.pdbx_strand_id
1 'polypeptide(L)'
;MNIVLGITAGIAAYKTPQLVRLLTKKGHNVKVILTENAKEFVTPLTLSTVSKNQVLTSFSSPEGDWHSHVELALWADTMLIAPATANTIAKMAHGICDNLLLATYFSAKAPVFIAPAMDLDMYAHPTVTENLAKLASYGNHIIPATYGELASGLVGQGRMAEPEDIVLFIENTLSENLPLKGKKILITAGPTYEAIDPVRFIGNFSSGKMGIALANEAVRQGAEVHLVLGPSSEKNIHSQIHLHRVVSAQQMYEAAVTEFSTCDIAILAAAVADYTPETVAPEKIKKKGGNLSLTLVPTVDILASLGKLKTTQTLIGFALETENEVANAQTKLEKKNLNGIVLNSLRDAGAGFGTDTNKVTFITKETQISFPLKTKEEVAKDILAQIFCNSIKKQ
;
A
#
# COMPACT_ATOMS: atom_id res chain seq x y z
N MET A 1 2.75 4.38 -8.04
CA MET A 1 2.28 3.41 -9.05
C MET A 1 2.97 3.66 -10.37
N ASN A 2 3.13 2.62 -11.17
CA ASN A 2 3.56 2.67 -12.57
C ASN A 2 2.32 2.79 -13.46
N ILE A 3 2.23 3.83 -14.28
CA ILE A 3 1.06 4.12 -15.11
C ILE A 3 1.48 4.11 -16.58
N VAL A 4 0.83 3.30 -17.41
CA VAL A 4 0.92 3.43 -18.87
C VAL A 4 -0.22 4.35 -19.33
N LEU A 5 0.13 5.50 -19.89
CA LEU A 5 -0.82 6.45 -20.44
C LEU A 5 -0.84 6.33 -21.97
N GLY A 6 -1.96 5.86 -22.51
CA GLY A 6 -2.25 5.85 -23.94
C GLY A 6 -2.95 7.15 -24.37
N ILE A 7 -2.39 7.83 -25.38
CA ILE A 7 -2.95 9.08 -25.89
C ILE A 7 -3.36 8.87 -27.35
N THR A 8 -4.62 9.13 -27.67
CA THR A 8 -5.15 9.00 -29.03
C THR A 8 -5.45 10.35 -29.68
N ALA A 9 -5.62 10.36 -31.01
CA ALA A 9 -5.73 11.55 -31.81
C ALA A 9 -7.06 12.29 -31.61
N GLY A 10 -7.01 13.42 -30.96
CA GLY A 10 -8.14 14.33 -30.75
C GLY A 10 -7.69 15.57 -29.99
N ILE A 11 -8.47 16.65 -30.15
CA ILE A 11 -8.10 17.95 -29.54
C ILE A 11 -7.86 17.85 -28.04
N ALA A 12 -8.59 17.01 -27.31
CA ALA A 12 -8.42 16.82 -25.87
C ALA A 12 -7.02 16.31 -25.44
N ALA A 13 -6.18 15.86 -26.41
CA ALA A 13 -4.80 15.49 -26.13
C ALA A 13 -3.96 16.66 -25.58
N TYR A 14 -4.37 17.92 -25.82
CA TYR A 14 -3.68 19.08 -25.23
C TYR A 14 -3.70 19.11 -23.70
N LYS A 15 -4.66 18.43 -23.07
CA LYS A 15 -4.77 18.33 -21.60
C LYS A 15 -3.76 17.33 -21.00
N THR A 16 -3.21 16.43 -21.82
CA THR A 16 -2.39 15.31 -21.32
C THR A 16 -1.06 15.71 -20.69
N PRO A 17 -0.35 16.78 -21.12
CA PRO A 17 0.83 17.26 -20.38
C PRO A 17 0.52 17.65 -18.93
N GLN A 18 -0.65 18.28 -18.66
CA GLN A 18 -1.11 18.60 -17.31
C GLN A 18 -1.44 17.33 -16.54
N LEU A 19 -2.14 16.39 -17.16
CA LEU A 19 -2.47 15.09 -16.56
C LEU A 19 -1.19 14.33 -16.12
N VAL A 20 -0.19 14.23 -17.02
CA VAL A 20 1.11 13.62 -16.70
C VAL A 20 1.78 14.35 -15.54
N ARG A 21 1.75 15.69 -15.53
CA ARG A 21 2.35 16.48 -14.44
C ARG A 21 1.66 16.28 -13.11
N LEU A 22 0.32 16.14 -13.08
CA LEU A 22 -0.42 15.83 -11.85
C LEU A 22 -0.06 14.45 -11.32
N LEU A 23 -0.04 13.43 -12.18
CA LEU A 23 0.33 12.07 -11.82
C LEU A 23 1.77 12.01 -11.28
N THR A 24 2.73 12.65 -11.94
CA THR A 24 4.14 12.64 -11.50
C THR A 24 4.34 13.41 -10.20
N LYS A 25 3.61 14.53 -9.96
CA LYS A 25 3.63 15.25 -8.68
C LYS A 25 3.12 14.40 -7.51
N LYS A 26 2.17 13.48 -7.77
CA LYS A 26 1.68 12.50 -6.78
C LYS A 26 2.61 11.30 -6.59
N GLY A 27 3.79 11.31 -7.23
CA GLY A 27 4.81 10.25 -7.10
C GLY A 27 4.58 9.04 -8.00
N HIS A 28 3.70 9.15 -9.01
CA HIS A 28 3.52 8.08 -9.99
C HIS A 28 4.59 8.14 -11.08
N ASN A 29 5.00 6.98 -11.58
CA ASN A 29 5.90 6.87 -12.72
C ASN A 29 5.06 6.64 -13.98
N VAL A 30 5.13 7.56 -14.96
CA VAL A 30 4.25 7.56 -16.14
C VAL A 30 5.06 7.28 -17.38
N LYS A 31 4.75 6.19 -18.10
CA LYS A 31 5.20 5.92 -19.47
C LYS A 31 4.07 6.24 -20.44
N VAL A 32 4.40 6.93 -21.52
CA VAL A 32 3.41 7.40 -22.50
C VAL A 32 3.52 6.62 -23.80
N ILE A 33 2.39 6.12 -24.29
CA ILE A 33 2.21 5.60 -25.65
C ILE A 33 1.34 6.58 -26.40
N LEU A 34 1.89 7.18 -27.47
CA LEU A 34 1.21 8.16 -28.29
C LEU A 34 0.89 7.53 -29.66
N THR A 35 -0.39 7.50 -30.07
CA THR A 35 -0.72 7.03 -31.41
C THR A 35 -0.16 7.98 -32.45
N GLU A 36 0.10 7.49 -33.67
CA GLU A 36 0.78 8.26 -34.70
C GLU A 36 0.10 9.61 -34.98
N ASN A 37 -1.21 9.60 -35.19
CA ASN A 37 -1.96 10.83 -35.48
C ASN A 37 -2.13 11.74 -34.24
N ALA A 38 -1.88 11.23 -33.03
CA ALA A 38 -1.96 12.07 -31.82
C ALA A 38 -0.78 13.06 -31.72
N LYS A 39 0.31 12.83 -32.47
CA LYS A 39 1.45 13.76 -32.59
C LYS A 39 1.07 15.12 -33.14
N GLU A 40 -0.03 15.21 -33.90
CA GLU A 40 -0.55 16.46 -34.41
C GLU A 40 -1.17 17.37 -33.37
N PHE A 41 -1.59 16.78 -32.22
CA PHE A 41 -2.27 17.49 -31.13
C PHE A 41 -1.37 17.75 -29.91
N VAL A 42 -0.38 16.89 -29.69
CA VAL A 42 0.60 17.04 -28.60
C VAL A 42 1.92 16.39 -29.00
N THR A 43 3.02 17.09 -28.76
CA THR A 43 4.33 16.59 -29.22
C THR A 43 4.94 15.54 -28.27
N PRO A 44 5.65 14.53 -28.80
CA PRO A 44 6.44 13.61 -27.99
C PRO A 44 7.44 14.34 -27.07
N LEU A 45 8.04 15.44 -27.53
CA LEU A 45 8.99 16.25 -26.74
C LEU A 45 8.33 16.81 -25.48
N THR A 46 7.14 17.38 -25.58
CA THR A 46 6.40 17.90 -24.41
C THR A 46 6.14 16.80 -23.40
N LEU A 47 5.63 15.65 -23.87
CA LEU A 47 5.27 14.54 -23.01
C LEU A 47 6.49 13.87 -22.36
N SER A 48 7.59 13.69 -23.10
CA SER A 48 8.83 13.13 -22.53
C SER A 48 9.44 14.04 -21.46
N THR A 49 9.37 15.35 -21.66
CA THR A 49 9.86 16.33 -20.71
C THR A 49 9.09 16.27 -19.38
N VAL A 50 7.74 16.18 -19.43
CA VAL A 50 6.91 16.19 -18.20
C VAL A 50 6.85 14.83 -17.53
N SER A 51 6.93 13.72 -18.28
CA SER A 51 6.95 12.34 -17.74
C SER A 51 8.33 11.90 -17.27
N LYS A 52 9.39 12.55 -17.75
CA LYS A 52 10.80 12.15 -17.61
C LYS A 52 11.08 10.73 -18.16
N ASN A 53 10.25 10.28 -19.07
CA ASN A 53 10.36 8.99 -19.75
C ASN A 53 10.27 9.20 -21.27
N GLN A 54 10.87 8.28 -22.04
CA GLN A 54 10.70 8.25 -23.47
C GLN A 54 9.22 8.03 -23.84
N VAL A 55 8.74 8.75 -24.86
CA VAL A 55 7.40 8.57 -25.43
C VAL A 55 7.49 7.56 -26.56
N LEU A 56 6.66 6.52 -26.48
CA LEU A 56 6.62 5.44 -27.46
C LEU A 56 5.50 5.67 -28.45
N THR A 57 5.77 5.50 -29.74
CA THR A 57 4.77 5.75 -30.82
C THR A 57 4.54 4.55 -31.74
N SER A 58 5.49 3.62 -31.76
CA SER A 58 5.50 2.44 -32.62
C SER A 58 6.15 1.26 -31.93
N PHE A 59 6.06 0.07 -32.52
CA PHE A 59 6.70 -1.15 -32.00
C PHE A 59 8.24 -1.09 -32.04
N SER A 60 8.81 -0.20 -32.85
CA SER A 60 10.26 -0.03 -32.90
C SER A 60 10.63 1.45 -32.98
N SER A 61 11.81 1.79 -32.45
CA SER A 61 12.41 3.10 -32.64
C SER A 61 12.95 3.25 -34.08
N PRO A 62 13.24 4.47 -34.56
CA PRO A 62 13.95 4.68 -35.81
C PRO A 62 15.34 4.01 -35.87
N GLU A 63 15.96 3.83 -34.70
CA GLU A 63 17.26 3.18 -34.49
C GLU A 63 17.16 1.65 -34.49
N GLY A 64 15.94 1.09 -34.50
CA GLY A 64 15.68 -0.36 -34.55
C GLY A 64 15.45 -1.03 -33.20
N ASP A 65 15.38 -0.27 -32.09
CA ASP A 65 15.07 -0.82 -30.77
C ASP A 65 13.61 -1.28 -30.70
N TRP A 66 13.40 -2.48 -30.19
CA TRP A 66 12.06 -3.06 -30.05
C TRP A 66 11.36 -2.55 -28.78
N HIS A 67 10.14 -2.05 -28.94
CA HIS A 67 9.27 -1.64 -27.84
C HIS A 67 8.31 -2.79 -27.48
N SER A 68 8.62 -3.53 -26.43
CA SER A 68 7.82 -4.68 -26.01
C SER A 68 6.51 -4.23 -25.35
N HIS A 69 5.40 -4.45 -26.02
CA HIS A 69 4.06 -4.21 -25.47
C HIS A 69 3.76 -5.07 -24.26
N VAL A 70 4.32 -6.29 -24.21
CA VAL A 70 4.17 -7.21 -23.06
C VAL A 70 4.89 -6.66 -21.82
N GLU A 71 6.14 -6.19 -22.00
CA GLU A 71 6.89 -5.59 -20.87
C GLU A 71 6.22 -4.32 -20.35
N LEU A 72 5.66 -3.48 -21.24
CA LEU A 72 4.90 -2.30 -20.85
C LEU A 72 3.65 -2.68 -20.04
N ALA A 73 2.91 -3.69 -20.52
CA ALA A 73 1.70 -4.17 -19.84
C ALA A 73 2.01 -4.81 -18.47
N LEU A 74 3.11 -5.56 -18.34
CA LEU A 74 3.54 -6.16 -17.08
C LEU A 74 4.14 -5.14 -16.10
N TRP A 75 4.76 -4.07 -16.61
CA TRP A 75 5.32 -3.00 -15.80
C TRP A 75 4.23 -2.12 -15.15
N ALA A 76 3.06 -2.02 -15.79
CA ALA A 76 1.99 -1.13 -15.36
C ALA A 76 1.24 -1.69 -14.14
N ASP A 77 1.06 -0.87 -13.12
CA ASP A 77 0.10 -1.10 -12.04
C ASP A 77 -1.32 -0.68 -12.47
N THR A 78 -1.44 0.23 -13.46
CA THR A 78 -2.68 0.63 -14.11
C THR A 78 -2.41 1.17 -15.51
N MET A 79 -3.39 1.07 -16.41
CA MET A 79 -3.37 1.66 -17.74
C MET A 79 -4.48 2.69 -17.86
N LEU A 80 -4.15 3.86 -18.40
CA LEU A 80 -5.08 4.95 -18.68
C LEU A 80 -5.05 5.29 -20.17
N ILE A 81 -6.21 5.33 -20.82
CA ILE A 81 -6.35 5.80 -22.20
C ILE A 81 -7.09 7.13 -22.18
N ALA A 82 -6.38 8.23 -22.37
CA ALA A 82 -6.89 9.58 -22.27
C ALA A 82 -6.14 10.54 -23.24
N PRO A 83 -6.82 11.17 -24.20
CA PRO A 83 -8.20 10.89 -24.60
C PRO A 83 -8.35 9.54 -25.28
N ALA A 84 -9.55 8.94 -25.16
CA ALA A 84 -9.96 7.77 -25.94
C ALA A 84 -10.98 8.19 -27.03
N THR A 85 -10.57 8.14 -28.28
CA THR A 85 -11.43 8.46 -29.41
C THR A 85 -12.36 7.31 -29.76
N ALA A 86 -13.48 7.60 -30.44
CA ALA A 86 -14.44 6.60 -30.93
C ALA A 86 -13.75 5.48 -31.74
N ASN A 87 -12.76 5.81 -32.57
CA ASN A 87 -11.98 4.83 -33.32
C ASN A 87 -11.24 3.85 -32.43
N THR A 88 -10.53 4.36 -31.41
CA THR A 88 -9.78 3.51 -30.48
C THR A 88 -10.72 2.67 -29.63
N ILE A 89 -11.81 3.26 -29.10
CA ILE A 89 -12.86 2.56 -28.35
C ILE A 89 -13.45 1.40 -29.18
N ALA A 90 -13.78 1.65 -30.46
CA ALA A 90 -14.29 0.61 -31.35
C ALA A 90 -13.26 -0.51 -31.56
N LYS A 91 -12.00 -0.19 -31.81
CA LYS A 91 -10.92 -1.18 -31.98
C LYS A 91 -10.75 -2.04 -30.73
N MET A 92 -10.72 -1.43 -29.55
CA MET A 92 -10.64 -2.14 -28.26
C MET A 92 -11.83 -3.08 -28.08
N ALA A 93 -13.06 -2.62 -28.35
CA ALA A 93 -14.28 -3.41 -28.17
C ALA A 93 -14.39 -4.58 -29.15
N HIS A 94 -13.75 -4.51 -30.31
CA HIS A 94 -13.82 -5.52 -31.37
C HIS A 94 -12.53 -6.33 -31.59
N GLY A 95 -11.53 -6.20 -30.71
CA GLY A 95 -10.32 -7.02 -30.77
C GLY A 95 -9.34 -6.64 -31.87
N ILE A 96 -9.39 -5.41 -32.39
CA ILE A 96 -8.46 -4.94 -33.43
C ILE A 96 -7.17 -4.46 -32.76
N CYS A 97 -6.03 -5.03 -33.17
CA CYS A 97 -4.73 -4.80 -32.56
C CYS A 97 -3.71 -4.37 -33.65
N ASP A 98 -3.79 -3.12 -34.10
CA ASP A 98 -3.03 -2.61 -35.22
C ASP A 98 -1.95 -1.58 -34.86
N ASN A 99 -1.71 -1.32 -33.58
CA ASN A 99 -0.67 -0.41 -33.12
C ASN A 99 -0.19 -0.76 -31.68
N LEU A 100 0.91 -0.14 -31.26
CA LEU A 100 1.55 -0.41 -29.97
C LEU A 100 0.59 -0.20 -28.77
N LEU A 101 -0.25 0.85 -28.82
CA LEU A 101 -1.22 1.14 -27.74
C LEU A 101 -2.20 -0.02 -27.55
N LEU A 102 -2.80 -0.48 -28.65
CA LEU A 102 -3.78 -1.58 -28.62
C LEU A 102 -3.12 -2.91 -28.25
N ALA A 103 -1.91 -3.19 -28.74
CA ALA A 103 -1.16 -4.37 -28.33
C ALA A 103 -0.86 -4.37 -26.81
N THR A 104 -0.50 -3.22 -26.27
CA THR A 104 -0.29 -3.05 -24.81
C THR A 104 -1.60 -3.23 -24.03
N TYR A 105 -2.72 -2.67 -24.53
CA TYR A 105 -4.05 -2.84 -23.94
C TYR A 105 -4.46 -4.32 -23.87
N PHE A 106 -4.34 -5.06 -24.97
CA PHE A 106 -4.72 -6.49 -24.99
C PHE A 106 -3.78 -7.38 -24.18
N SER A 107 -2.60 -6.88 -23.82
CA SER A 107 -1.65 -7.57 -22.93
C SER A 107 -1.79 -7.15 -21.46
N ALA A 108 -2.58 -6.10 -21.15
CA ALA A 108 -2.70 -5.55 -19.83
C ALA A 108 -3.43 -6.50 -18.86
N LYS A 109 -2.83 -6.75 -17.70
CA LYS A 109 -3.46 -7.45 -16.56
C LYS A 109 -3.91 -6.46 -15.47
N ALA A 110 -3.34 -5.27 -15.50
CA ALA A 110 -3.67 -4.18 -14.60
C ALA A 110 -5.04 -3.57 -14.94
N PRO A 111 -5.73 -2.92 -13.98
CA PRO A 111 -6.97 -2.18 -14.26
C PRO A 111 -6.77 -1.14 -15.37
N VAL A 112 -7.73 -1.07 -16.29
CA VAL A 112 -7.70 -0.14 -17.43
C VAL A 112 -8.78 0.91 -17.25
N PHE A 113 -8.38 2.18 -17.36
CA PHE A 113 -9.25 3.36 -17.32
C PHE A 113 -9.33 4.00 -18.70
N ILE A 114 -10.52 4.38 -19.10
CA ILE A 114 -10.80 4.94 -20.43
C ILE A 114 -11.51 6.28 -20.24
N ALA A 115 -10.90 7.37 -20.73
CA ALA A 115 -11.48 8.71 -20.74
C ALA A 115 -11.92 9.09 -22.16
N PRO A 116 -13.20 8.88 -22.53
CA PRO A 116 -13.72 9.19 -23.86
C PRO A 116 -13.62 10.70 -24.17
N ALA A 117 -13.34 11.01 -25.44
CA ALA A 117 -13.34 12.39 -25.95
C ALA A 117 -13.76 12.41 -27.41
N MET A 118 -14.90 13.04 -27.69
CA MET A 118 -15.44 13.18 -29.05
C MET A 118 -16.56 14.24 -29.05
N ASP A 119 -17.07 14.58 -30.24
CA ASP A 119 -18.21 15.46 -30.36
C ASP A 119 -19.50 14.82 -29.80
N LEU A 120 -20.50 15.64 -29.44
CA LEU A 120 -21.71 15.20 -28.75
C LEU A 120 -22.50 14.13 -29.52
N ASP A 121 -22.68 14.31 -30.84
CA ASP A 121 -23.43 13.37 -31.67
C ASP A 121 -22.66 12.04 -31.83
N MET A 122 -21.34 12.09 -31.88
CA MET A 122 -20.51 10.89 -31.84
C MET A 122 -20.62 10.17 -30.52
N TYR A 123 -20.63 10.90 -29.41
CA TYR A 123 -20.73 10.31 -28.06
C TYR A 123 -22.10 9.64 -27.85
N ALA A 124 -23.16 10.27 -28.35
CA ALA A 124 -24.52 9.74 -28.29
C ALA A 124 -24.81 8.63 -29.33
N HIS A 125 -23.90 8.41 -30.31
CA HIS A 125 -24.12 7.43 -31.36
C HIS A 125 -24.26 6.01 -30.78
N PRO A 126 -25.29 5.21 -31.18
CA PRO A 126 -25.55 3.89 -30.60
C PRO A 126 -24.32 2.98 -30.57
N THR A 127 -23.52 2.93 -31.63
CA THR A 127 -22.32 2.08 -31.67
C THR A 127 -21.26 2.50 -30.66
N VAL A 128 -21.11 3.80 -30.35
CA VAL A 128 -20.18 4.27 -29.31
C VAL A 128 -20.67 3.89 -27.93
N THR A 129 -21.97 4.08 -27.67
CA THR A 129 -22.61 3.68 -26.40
C THR A 129 -22.48 2.17 -26.18
N GLU A 130 -22.75 1.36 -27.19
CA GLU A 130 -22.61 -0.11 -27.16
C GLU A 130 -21.15 -0.51 -26.90
N ASN A 131 -20.19 0.10 -27.59
CA ASN A 131 -18.78 -0.20 -27.42
C ASN A 131 -18.28 0.16 -26.01
N LEU A 132 -18.69 1.30 -25.45
CA LEU A 132 -18.35 1.67 -24.08
C LEU A 132 -18.96 0.70 -23.05
N ALA A 133 -20.23 0.33 -23.23
CA ALA A 133 -20.88 -0.65 -22.37
C ALA A 133 -20.19 -2.03 -22.45
N LYS A 134 -19.79 -2.45 -23.65
CA LYS A 134 -19.04 -3.68 -23.89
C LYS A 134 -17.68 -3.66 -23.20
N LEU A 135 -16.93 -2.56 -23.31
CA LEU A 135 -15.65 -2.39 -22.62
C LEU A 135 -15.82 -2.41 -21.09
N ALA A 136 -16.88 -1.77 -20.58
CA ALA A 136 -17.21 -1.83 -19.15
C ALA A 136 -17.50 -3.26 -18.70
N SER A 137 -18.23 -4.06 -19.50
CA SER A 137 -18.50 -5.47 -19.21
C SER A 137 -17.25 -6.37 -19.18
N TYR A 138 -16.16 -5.91 -19.83
CA TYR A 138 -14.85 -6.58 -19.78
C TYR A 138 -14.00 -6.17 -18.55
N GLY A 139 -14.58 -5.36 -17.65
CA GLY A 139 -13.88 -4.86 -16.46
C GLY A 139 -13.07 -3.58 -16.65
N ASN A 140 -13.22 -2.90 -17.80
CA ASN A 140 -12.60 -1.59 -17.97
C ASN A 140 -13.43 -0.51 -17.24
N HIS A 141 -12.74 0.47 -16.65
CA HIS A 141 -13.36 1.58 -15.95
C HIS A 141 -13.56 2.76 -16.90
N ILE A 142 -14.80 3.09 -17.22
CA ILE A 142 -15.13 4.22 -18.08
C ILE A 142 -15.23 5.48 -17.24
N ILE A 143 -14.33 6.44 -17.50
CA ILE A 143 -14.38 7.77 -16.87
C ILE A 143 -15.44 8.57 -17.63
N PRO A 144 -16.51 9.05 -16.98
CA PRO A 144 -17.59 9.74 -17.69
C PRO A 144 -17.08 10.98 -18.43
N ALA A 145 -17.49 11.16 -19.70
CA ALA A 145 -17.27 12.40 -20.40
C ALA A 145 -18.08 13.53 -19.72
N THR A 146 -17.52 14.74 -19.72
CA THR A 146 -18.17 15.89 -19.07
C THR A 146 -19.05 16.67 -20.06
N TYR A 147 -20.02 17.39 -19.50
CA TYR A 147 -20.88 18.30 -20.25
C TYR A 147 -20.20 19.67 -20.37
N GLY A 148 -20.30 20.30 -21.53
CA GLY A 148 -19.77 21.65 -21.77
C GLY A 148 -19.63 21.99 -23.26
N GLU A 149 -19.01 23.12 -23.56
CA GLU A 149 -18.68 23.52 -24.93
C GLU A 149 -17.61 22.62 -25.51
N LEU A 150 -17.85 22.13 -26.71
CA LEU A 150 -16.96 21.27 -27.49
C LEU A 150 -16.14 22.10 -28.48
N ALA A 151 -15.10 21.53 -29.06
CA ALA A 151 -14.26 22.19 -30.06
C ALA A 151 -15.02 22.58 -31.32
N SER A 152 -16.15 21.95 -31.61
CA SER A 152 -17.10 22.29 -32.66
C SER A 152 -17.93 23.55 -32.38
N GLY A 153 -17.89 24.09 -31.17
CA GLY A 153 -18.77 25.15 -30.68
C GLY A 153 -20.14 24.68 -30.17
N LEU A 154 -20.44 23.37 -30.33
CA LEU A 154 -21.65 22.78 -29.75
C LEU A 154 -21.51 22.58 -28.25
N VAL A 155 -22.65 22.61 -27.54
CA VAL A 155 -22.68 22.38 -26.08
C VAL A 155 -23.37 21.06 -25.78
N GLY A 156 -22.66 20.16 -25.12
CA GLY A 156 -23.18 18.82 -24.82
C GLY A 156 -22.19 17.95 -24.08
N GLN A 157 -22.55 16.67 -23.96
CA GLN A 157 -21.69 15.66 -23.35
C GLN A 157 -20.74 15.07 -24.42
N GLY A 158 -19.46 14.95 -24.09
CA GLY A 158 -18.45 14.41 -25.01
C GLY A 158 -17.03 14.90 -24.70
N ARG A 159 -16.89 15.94 -23.86
CA ARG A 159 -15.59 16.44 -23.41
C ARG A 159 -14.89 15.40 -22.53
N MET A 160 -13.59 15.20 -22.79
CA MET A 160 -12.77 14.47 -21.82
C MET A 160 -12.83 15.16 -20.46
N ALA A 161 -13.01 14.36 -19.41
CA ALA A 161 -12.94 14.86 -18.03
C ALA A 161 -11.65 15.67 -17.80
N GLU A 162 -11.69 16.61 -16.85
CA GLU A 162 -10.51 17.39 -16.53
C GLU A 162 -9.42 16.52 -15.88
N PRO A 163 -8.14 16.85 -16.06
CA PRO A 163 -7.03 16.06 -15.53
C PRO A 163 -7.14 15.74 -14.05
N GLU A 164 -7.64 16.69 -13.25
CA GLU A 164 -7.87 16.54 -11.81
C GLU A 164 -8.93 15.48 -11.50
N ASP A 165 -10.04 15.51 -12.25
CA ASP A 165 -11.15 14.58 -12.10
C ASP A 165 -10.76 13.16 -12.54
N ILE A 166 -9.97 13.04 -13.61
CA ILE A 166 -9.41 11.76 -14.05
C ILE A 166 -8.56 11.12 -12.95
N VAL A 167 -7.64 11.90 -12.36
CA VAL A 167 -6.77 11.41 -11.28
C VAL A 167 -7.61 11.00 -10.08
N LEU A 168 -8.57 11.81 -9.67
CA LEU A 168 -9.47 11.52 -8.55
C LEU A 168 -10.31 10.25 -8.80
N PHE A 169 -10.83 10.09 -10.01
CA PHE A 169 -11.60 8.89 -10.39
C PHE A 169 -10.76 7.61 -10.28
N ILE A 170 -9.52 7.65 -10.79
CA ILE A 170 -8.58 6.52 -10.71
C ILE A 170 -8.29 6.18 -9.24
N GLU A 171 -7.92 7.17 -8.43
CA GLU A 171 -7.60 6.97 -7.02
C GLU A 171 -8.79 6.39 -6.24
N ASN A 172 -9.99 6.92 -6.43
CA ASN A 172 -11.21 6.44 -5.79
C ASN A 172 -11.51 4.99 -6.20
N THR A 173 -11.51 4.70 -7.49
CA THR A 173 -11.81 3.36 -8.02
C THR A 173 -10.80 2.32 -7.52
N LEU A 174 -9.50 2.63 -7.55
CA LEU A 174 -8.48 1.73 -7.05
C LEU A 174 -8.59 1.55 -5.53
N SER A 175 -8.94 2.62 -4.79
CA SER A 175 -9.13 2.53 -3.35
C SER A 175 -10.38 1.74 -2.95
N GLU A 176 -11.44 1.73 -3.77
CA GLU A 176 -12.68 0.99 -3.49
C GLU A 176 -12.49 -0.52 -3.38
N ASN A 177 -11.55 -1.07 -4.11
CA ASN A 177 -11.25 -2.49 -4.16
C ASN A 177 -10.10 -2.92 -3.23
N LEU A 178 -9.60 -2.02 -2.38
CA LEU A 178 -8.51 -2.37 -1.47
C LEU A 178 -9.00 -3.30 -0.35
N PRO A 179 -8.25 -4.39 -0.05
CA PRO A 179 -8.70 -5.44 0.87
C PRO A 179 -9.04 -4.94 2.28
N LEU A 180 -8.35 -3.88 2.74
CA LEU A 180 -8.49 -3.35 4.09
C LEU A 180 -9.23 -1.99 4.12
N LYS A 181 -9.91 -1.60 3.03
CA LYS A 181 -10.69 -0.37 3.00
C LYS A 181 -11.76 -0.36 4.10
N GLY A 182 -11.81 0.76 4.83
CA GLY A 182 -12.75 0.95 5.93
C GLY A 182 -12.41 0.17 7.20
N LYS A 183 -11.24 -0.51 7.24
CA LYS A 183 -10.75 -1.16 8.46
C LYS A 183 -9.84 -0.23 9.23
N LYS A 184 -10.04 -0.14 10.54
CA LYS A 184 -9.15 0.57 11.47
C LYS A 184 -8.19 -0.44 12.11
N ILE A 185 -6.88 -0.19 11.97
CA ILE A 185 -5.83 -1.12 12.42
C ILE A 185 -4.92 -0.43 13.44
N LEU A 186 -4.83 -1.01 14.62
CA LEU A 186 -3.83 -0.65 15.62
C LEU A 186 -2.58 -1.51 15.43
N ILE A 187 -1.41 -0.87 15.36
CA ILE A 187 -0.13 -1.58 15.31
C ILE A 187 0.79 -1.03 16.39
N THR A 188 1.41 -1.90 17.20
CA THR A 188 2.52 -1.52 18.08
C THR A 188 3.85 -1.93 17.45
N ALA A 189 4.87 -1.07 17.55
CA ALA A 189 6.17 -1.31 16.95
C ALA A 189 7.32 -0.70 17.77
N GLY A 190 8.54 -1.16 17.52
CA GLY A 190 9.73 -0.69 18.21
C GLY A 190 9.92 -1.32 19.61
N PRO A 191 11.04 -0.98 20.27
CA PRO A 191 11.29 -1.36 21.65
C PRO A 191 10.52 -0.43 22.62
N THR A 192 10.48 -0.81 23.90
CA THR A 192 10.27 0.14 25.01
C THR A 192 11.56 0.33 25.78
N TYR A 193 11.74 1.52 26.33
CA TYR A 193 12.88 1.89 27.16
C TYR A 193 12.41 2.23 28.55
N GLU A 194 12.83 1.40 29.52
CA GLU A 194 12.50 1.54 30.93
C GLU A 194 13.65 2.24 31.64
N ALA A 195 13.43 3.49 32.02
CA ALA A 195 14.48 4.34 32.56
C ALA A 195 15.06 3.80 33.91
N ILE A 196 16.37 3.72 33.98
CA ILE A 196 17.10 3.50 35.26
C ILE A 196 17.38 4.85 35.93
N ASP A 197 17.81 5.82 35.12
CA ASP A 197 18.08 7.22 35.47
C ASP A 197 17.92 8.08 34.19
N PRO A 198 18.11 9.41 34.24
CA PRO A 198 17.96 10.27 33.06
C PRO A 198 18.85 9.93 31.85
N VAL A 199 19.82 9.02 32.00
CA VAL A 199 20.82 8.69 30.97
C VAL A 199 20.75 7.24 30.51
N ARG A 200 20.33 6.31 31.39
CA ARG A 200 20.36 4.85 31.14
C ARG A 200 19.00 4.24 31.23
N PHE A 201 18.79 3.19 30.45
CA PHE A 201 17.55 2.45 30.39
C PHE A 201 17.80 0.94 30.19
N ILE A 202 16.76 0.15 30.44
CA ILE A 202 16.63 -1.25 30.04
C ILE A 202 15.72 -1.28 28.81
N GLY A 203 16.06 -2.07 27.78
CA GLY A 203 15.25 -2.17 26.58
C GLY A 203 15.73 -3.29 25.65
N ASN A 204 14.99 -3.52 24.60
CA ASN A 204 15.24 -4.56 23.60
C ASN A 204 15.96 -4.00 22.36
N PHE A 205 16.68 -4.85 21.61
CA PHE A 205 17.40 -4.47 20.38
C PHE A 205 16.50 -4.23 19.16
N SER A 206 15.19 -4.12 19.34
CA SER A 206 14.25 -3.90 18.24
C SER A 206 14.46 -2.52 17.61
N SER A 207 14.42 -2.47 16.27
CA SER A 207 14.44 -1.22 15.49
C SER A 207 13.04 -0.71 15.11
N GLY A 208 12.00 -1.54 15.24
CA GLY A 208 10.65 -1.24 14.80
C GLY A 208 10.35 -1.51 13.33
N LYS A 209 11.35 -1.89 12.52
CA LYS A 209 11.21 -2.09 11.05
C LYS A 209 10.02 -2.99 10.67
N MET A 210 9.79 -4.11 11.36
CA MET A 210 8.70 -5.03 11.00
C MET A 210 7.32 -4.41 11.22
N GLY A 211 7.08 -3.77 12.38
CA GLY A 211 5.81 -3.10 12.65
C GLY A 211 5.56 -1.90 11.74
N ILE A 212 6.61 -1.15 11.39
CA ILE A 212 6.51 -0.05 10.40
C ILE A 212 6.20 -0.60 8.99
N ALA A 213 6.81 -1.71 8.58
CA ALA A 213 6.50 -2.36 7.30
C ALA A 213 5.03 -2.82 7.24
N LEU A 214 4.51 -3.40 8.33
CA LEU A 214 3.09 -3.76 8.48
C LEU A 214 2.19 -2.52 8.39
N ALA A 215 2.54 -1.43 9.06
CA ALA A 215 1.76 -0.19 9.05
C ALA A 215 1.72 0.44 7.64
N ASN A 216 2.86 0.53 6.98
CA ASN A 216 2.95 1.05 5.62
C ASN A 216 2.14 0.20 4.63
N GLU A 217 2.23 -1.13 4.74
CA GLU A 217 1.49 -2.03 3.85
C GLU A 217 -0.02 -1.99 4.13
N ALA A 218 -0.45 -1.90 5.40
CA ALA A 218 -1.85 -1.78 5.76
C ALA A 218 -2.49 -0.50 5.18
N VAL A 219 -1.77 0.64 5.21
CA VAL A 219 -2.22 1.87 4.52
C VAL A 219 -2.33 1.67 3.02
N ARG A 220 -1.34 1.02 2.37
CA ARG A 220 -1.41 0.73 0.92
C ARG A 220 -2.61 -0.15 0.57
N GLN A 221 -3.06 -0.99 1.49
CA GLN A 221 -4.26 -1.82 1.35
C GLN A 221 -5.55 -1.12 1.79
N GLY A 222 -5.50 0.18 2.10
CA GLY A 222 -6.67 1.04 2.35
C GLY A 222 -7.13 1.15 3.79
N ALA A 223 -6.35 0.62 4.75
CA ALA A 223 -6.69 0.74 6.16
C ALA A 223 -6.41 2.13 6.73
N GLU A 224 -7.22 2.56 7.70
CA GLU A 224 -6.88 3.59 8.67
C GLU A 224 -5.93 2.99 9.71
N VAL A 225 -4.69 3.49 9.79
CA VAL A 225 -3.64 2.88 10.63
C VAL A 225 -3.23 3.81 11.76
N HIS A 226 -3.33 3.31 13.00
CA HIS A 226 -2.80 3.91 14.21
C HIS A 226 -1.55 3.13 14.64
N LEU A 227 -0.38 3.78 14.53
CA LEU A 227 0.91 3.18 14.88
C LEU A 227 1.41 3.73 16.21
N VAL A 228 1.43 2.88 17.24
CA VAL A 228 2.07 3.18 18.53
C VAL A 228 3.52 2.72 18.44
N LEU A 229 4.46 3.69 18.37
CA LEU A 229 5.85 3.45 18.07
C LEU A 229 6.75 3.83 19.23
N GLY A 230 7.46 2.84 19.77
CA GLY A 230 8.57 3.04 20.70
C GLY A 230 9.78 3.71 20.02
N PRO A 231 10.89 3.93 20.76
CA PRO A 231 12.07 4.59 20.22
C PRO A 231 12.59 3.89 18.96
N SER A 232 12.62 4.61 17.86
CA SER A 232 13.06 4.10 16.56
C SER A 232 13.69 5.20 15.72
N SER A 233 14.78 4.87 15.02
CA SER A 233 15.47 5.75 14.06
C SER A 233 14.88 5.65 12.65
N GLU A 234 13.94 4.73 12.41
CA GLU A 234 13.33 4.54 11.10
C GLU A 234 12.51 5.76 10.68
N LYS A 235 12.74 6.21 9.44
CA LYS A 235 12.10 7.42 8.88
C LYS A 235 11.05 7.11 7.82
N ASN A 236 11.05 5.88 7.28
CA ASN A 236 10.14 5.50 6.19
C ASN A 236 8.76 5.12 6.73
N ILE A 237 8.03 6.12 7.24
CA ILE A 237 6.67 5.97 7.75
C ILE A 237 5.74 6.72 6.80
N HIS A 238 4.71 6.05 6.30
CA HIS A 238 3.74 6.62 5.38
C HIS A 238 3.01 7.81 6.02
N SER A 239 2.83 8.90 5.27
CA SER A 239 2.26 10.16 5.79
C SER A 239 0.81 10.06 6.27
N GLN A 240 0.05 9.08 5.84
CA GLN A 240 -1.33 8.82 6.27
C GLN A 240 -1.44 8.00 7.55
N ILE A 241 -0.31 7.56 8.15
CA ILE A 241 -0.32 6.84 9.43
C ILE A 241 -0.52 7.81 10.58
N HIS A 242 -1.50 7.54 11.45
CA HIS A 242 -1.67 8.21 12.72
C HIS A 242 -0.60 7.71 13.70
N LEU A 243 0.47 8.49 13.86
CA LEU A 243 1.66 8.10 14.62
C LEU A 243 1.60 8.57 16.07
N HIS A 244 1.62 7.61 17.02
CA HIS A 244 1.70 7.84 18.47
C HIS A 244 3.09 7.42 18.95
N ARG A 245 3.96 8.38 19.27
CA ARG A 245 5.30 8.08 19.79
C ARG A 245 5.26 7.90 21.30
N VAL A 246 5.86 6.82 21.76
CA VAL A 246 5.95 6.45 23.19
C VAL A 246 7.39 6.04 23.53
N VAL A 247 7.71 5.96 24.81
CA VAL A 247 9.03 5.55 25.31
C VAL A 247 8.96 4.29 26.15
N SER A 248 8.06 4.23 27.13
CA SER A 248 7.96 3.11 28.08
C SER A 248 6.83 2.13 27.75
N ALA A 249 6.89 0.94 28.36
CA ALA A 249 5.82 -0.06 28.28
C ALA A 249 4.48 0.50 28.77
N GLN A 250 4.49 1.30 29.85
CA GLN A 250 3.28 1.93 30.37
C GLN A 250 2.64 2.89 29.38
N GLN A 251 3.43 3.77 28.75
CA GLN A 251 2.93 4.69 27.72
C GLN A 251 2.39 3.94 26.49
N MET A 252 3.08 2.86 26.08
CA MET A 252 2.63 2.01 24.98
C MET A 252 1.30 1.32 25.29
N TYR A 253 1.14 0.85 26.54
CA TYR A 253 -0.11 0.26 27.01
C TYR A 253 -1.27 1.25 26.94
N GLU A 254 -1.10 2.45 27.52
CA GLU A 254 -2.13 3.49 27.56
C GLU A 254 -2.58 3.89 26.15
N ALA A 255 -1.61 4.15 25.25
CA ALA A 255 -1.91 4.46 23.85
C ALA A 255 -2.60 3.30 23.13
N ALA A 256 -2.13 2.07 23.35
CA ALA A 256 -2.72 0.89 22.72
C ALA A 256 -4.16 0.62 23.20
N VAL A 257 -4.45 0.76 24.49
CA VAL A 257 -5.81 0.58 25.04
C VAL A 257 -6.78 1.62 24.48
N THR A 258 -6.34 2.87 24.37
CA THR A 258 -7.16 3.95 23.82
C THR A 258 -7.61 3.63 22.41
N GLU A 259 -6.69 3.21 21.52
CA GLU A 259 -6.98 2.91 20.12
C GLU A 259 -7.69 1.56 19.93
N PHE A 260 -7.45 0.59 20.83
CA PHE A 260 -8.00 -0.76 20.73
C PHE A 260 -9.52 -0.80 20.76
N SER A 261 -10.14 0.10 21.54
CA SER A 261 -11.60 0.13 21.71
C SER A 261 -12.37 0.35 20.40
N THR A 262 -11.76 1.02 19.42
CA THR A 262 -12.37 1.39 18.15
C THR A 262 -11.75 0.70 16.93
N CYS A 263 -10.72 -0.13 17.12
CA CYS A 263 -10.09 -0.81 15.99
C CYS A 263 -10.79 -2.12 15.62
N ASP A 264 -10.68 -2.50 14.34
CA ASP A 264 -11.09 -3.82 13.84
C ASP A 264 -10.00 -4.88 14.06
N ILE A 265 -8.75 -4.47 13.89
CA ILE A 265 -7.58 -5.36 13.94
C ILE A 265 -6.51 -4.72 14.81
N ALA A 266 -5.89 -5.50 15.69
CA ALA A 266 -4.72 -5.09 16.45
C ALA A 266 -3.56 -6.05 16.20
N ILE A 267 -2.38 -5.51 15.82
CA ILE A 267 -1.16 -6.28 15.54
C ILE A 267 -0.07 -5.78 16.49
N LEU A 268 0.30 -6.59 17.47
CA LEU A 268 1.28 -6.23 18.49
C LEU A 268 2.66 -6.79 18.11
N ALA A 269 3.44 -5.97 17.38
CA ALA A 269 4.78 -6.30 16.89
C ALA A 269 5.90 -5.60 17.67
N ALA A 270 5.57 -4.84 18.72
CA ALA A 270 6.55 -4.20 19.58
C ALA A 270 7.34 -5.20 20.43
N ALA A 271 8.60 -4.90 20.68
CA ALA A 271 9.45 -5.60 21.61
C ALA A 271 9.42 -4.88 22.96
N VAL A 272 8.37 -5.12 23.72
CA VAL A 272 8.16 -4.53 25.05
C VAL A 272 9.14 -5.15 26.04
N ALA A 273 9.77 -4.33 26.89
CA ALA A 273 10.60 -4.84 27.99
C ALA A 273 9.72 -5.52 29.03
N ASP A 274 10.11 -6.73 29.46
CA ASP A 274 9.34 -7.52 30.44
C ASP A 274 9.47 -6.96 31.86
N TYR A 275 10.53 -6.19 32.15
CA TYR A 275 10.85 -5.62 33.44
C TYR A 275 11.22 -4.14 33.36
N THR A 276 10.86 -3.40 34.42
CA THR A 276 11.23 -1.99 34.64
C THR A 276 11.86 -1.83 36.01
N PRO A 277 12.78 -0.87 36.26
CA PRO A 277 13.26 -0.57 37.59
C PRO A 277 12.09 -0.18 38.50
N GLU A 278 12.07 -0.77 39.74
CA GLU A 278 11.09 -0.44 40.76
C GLU A 278 11.12 1.06 41.12
N THR A 279 12.32 1.65 41.09
CA THR A 279 12.54 3.07 41.36
C THR A 279 13.46 3.66 40.29
N VAL A 280 13.02 4.71 39.67
CA VAL A 280 13.85 5.48 38.72
C VAL A 280 14.62 6.55 39.49
N ALA A 281 15.94 6.57 39.34
CA ALA A 281 16.76 7.59 39.96
C ALA A 281 16.53 8.96 39.34
N PRO A 282 16.25 10.04 40.11
CA PRO A 282 15.99 11.37 39.57
C PRO A 282 17.24 12.02 38.95
N GLU A 283 18.43 11.56 39.34
CA GLU A 283 19.72 12.02 38.83
C GLU A 283 20.55 10.85 38.32
N LYS A 284 21.51 11.15 37.44
CA LYS A 284 22.46 10.16 36.91
C LYS A 284 23.20 9.47 38.06
N ILE A 285 23.07 8.16 38.19
CA ILE A 285 23.77 7.36 39.18
C ILE A 285 25.29 7.45 38.95
N LYS A 286 26.02 8.02 39.90
CA LYS A 286 27.50 8.16 39.81
C LYS A 286 28.17 6.85 40.21
N LYS A 287 29.23 6.46 39.52
CA LYS A 287 30.04 5.29 39.85
C LYS A 287 30.78 5.56 41.18
N LYS A 288 30.41 4.78 42.23
CA LYS A 288 31.01 4.91 43.59
C LYS A 288 31.97 3.76 43.93
N GLY A 289 32.43 2.99 42.92
CA GLY A 289 33.13 1.74 43.14
C GLY A 289 32.19 0.60 43.55
N GLY A 290 32.49 -0.64 43.17
CA GLY A 290 31.66 -1.80 43.44
C GLY A 290 30.52 -2.01 42.44
N ASN A 291 29.65 -2.97 42.74
CA ASN A 291 28.54 -3.40 41.90
C ASN A 291 27.32 -2.45 42.03
N LEU A 292 26.57 -2.27 40.96
CA LEU A 292 25.26 -1.63 41.01
C LEU A 292 24.19 -2.74 40.99
N SER A 293 23.32 -2.76 42.01
CA SER A 293 22.17 -3.65 42.05
C SER A 293 20.90 -2.84 41.78
N LEU A 294 20.02 -3.36 40.94
CA LEU A 294 18.72 -2.79 40.61
C LEU A 294 17.61 -3.79 40.90
N THR A 295 16.61 -3.37 41.66
CA THR A 295 15.37 -4.15 41.80
C THR A 295 14.50 -3.90 40.59
N LEU A 296 14.09 -4.97 39.94
CA LEU A 296 13.23 -4.93 38.74
C LEU A 296 11.86 -5.50 39.06
N VAL A 297 10.81 -4.82 38.56
CA VAL A 297 9.41 -5.27 38.66
C VAL A 297 8.86 -5.55 37.27
N PRO A 298 7.90 -6.49 37.12
CA PRO A 298 7.30 -6.77 35.83
C PRO A 298 6.60 -5.55 35.25
N THR A 299 6.70 -5.36 33.94
CA THR A 299 5.91 -4.38 33.19
C THR A 299 4.50 -4.91 32.91
N VAL A 300 3.62 -4.04 32.42
CA VAL A 300 2.27 -4.46 32.01
C VAL A 300 2.34 -5.35 30.75
N ASP A 301 1.72 -6.52 30.81
CA ASP A 301 1.55 -7.38 29.62
C ASP A 301 0.44 -6.81 28.72
N ILE A 302 0.84 -5.99 27.75
CA ILE A 302 -0.07 -5.29 26.84
C ILE A 302 -0.94 -6.29 26.06
N LEU A 303 -0.32 -7.33 25.50
CA LEU A 303 -1.01 -8.33 24.69
C LEU A 303 -2.05 -9.11 25.50
N ALA A 304 -1.73 -9.54 26.73
CA ALA A 304 -2.67 -10.20 27.61
C ALA A 304 -3.80 -9.26 28.06
N SER A 305 -3.49 -7.99 28.32
CA SER A 305 -4.48 -6.98 28.69
C SER A 305 -5.49 -6.74 27.57
N LEU A 306 -5.03 -6.56 26.34
CA LEU A 306 -5.92 -6.40 25.17
C LEU A 306 -6.71 -7.67 24.88
N GLY A 307 -6.13 -8.86 25.12
CA GLY A 307 -6.84 -10.13 24.98
C GLY A 307 -8.01 -10.28 25.95
N LYS A 308 -7.94 -9.67 27.15
CA LYS A 308 -9.06 -9.60 28.11
C LYS A 308 -10.12 -8.57 27.71
N LEU A 309 -9.70 -7.46 27.10
CA LEU A 309 -10.59 -6.39 26.64
C LEU A 309 -11.26 -6.70 25.31
N LYS A 310 -10.75 -7.68 24.57
CA LYS A 310 -11.20 -8.04 23.22
C LYS A 310 -12.67 -8.46 23.21
N THR A 311 -13.43 -7.86 22.30
CA THR A 311 -14.82 -8.23 21.97
C THR A 311 -14.91 -8.75 20.53
N THR A 312 -14.90 -7.88 19.54
CA THR A 312 -15.00 -8.20 18.11
C THR A 312 -13.67 -8.12 17.36
N GLN A 313 -12.68 -7.49 17.99
CA GLN A 313 -11.39 -7.21 17.36
C GLN A 313 -10.63 -8.50 16.98
N THR A 314 -9.94 -8.46 15.84
CA THR A 314 -8.93 -9.47 15.49
C THR A 314 -7.60 -9.08 16.14
N LEU A 315 -7.13 -9.87 17.09
CA LEU A 315 -5.90 -9.62 17.85
C LEU A 315 -4.79 -10.57 17.42
N ILE A 316 -3.68 -10.01 16.93
CA ILE A 316 -2.50 -10.72 16.44
C ILE A 316 -1.30 -10.35 17.31
N GLY A 317 -0.62 -11.36 17.85
CA GLY A 317 0.62 -11.19 18.59
C GLY A 317 1.84 -11.54 17.78
N PHE A 318 3.01 -11.08 18.22
CA PHE A 318 4.32 -11.55 17.77
C PHE A 318 5.01 -12.34 18.89
N ALA A 319 5.70 -13.38 18.50
CA ALA A 319 6.57 -14.16 19.38
C ALA A 319 7.95 -14.29 18.77
N LEU A 320 8.97 -14.06 19.59
CA LEU A 320 10.35 -14.35 19.28
C LEU A 320 10.81 -15.42 20.28
N GLU A 321 11.08 -16.60 19.78
CA GLU A 321 11.40 -17.76 20.63
C GLU A 321 12.77 -18.33 20.23
N THR A 322 13.40 -19.02 21.17
CA THR A 322 14.71 -19.69 20.96
C THR A 322 14.63 -21.18 21.13
N GLU A 323 13.62 -21.68 21.87
CA GLU A 323 13.39 -23.09 22.15
C GLU A 323 11.90 -23.41 22.17
N ASN A 324 11.53 -24.63 21.75
CA ASN A 324 10.14 -25.10 21.69
C ASN A 324 9.17 -24.10 21.04
N GLU A 325 9.65 -23.46 19.97
CA GLU A 325 9.10 -22.24 19.39
C GLU A 325 7.61 -22.33 19.08
N VAL A 326 7.18 -23.40 18.40
CA VAL A 326 5.76 -23.59 18.00
C VAL A 326 4.88 -23.85 19.22
N ALA A 327 5.32 -24.69 20.17
CA ALA A 327 4.53 -25.01 21.37
C ALA A 327 4.36 -23.77 22.27
N ASN A 328 5.42 -22.97 22.42
CA ASN A 328 5.37 -21.71 23.16
C ASN A 328 4.43 -20.70 22.48
N ALA A 329 4.48 -20.57 21.15
CA ALA A 329 3.59 -19.70 20.39
C ALA A 329 2.12 -20.13 20.53
N GLN A 330 1.82 -21.43 20.42
CA GLN A 330 0.46 -21.96 20.63
C GLN A 330 -0.05 -21.69 22.04
N THR A 331 0.78 -21.91 23.06
CA THR A 331 0.44 -21.60 24.46
C THR A 331 0.12 -20.11 24.65
N LYS A 332 0.90 -19.21 24.05
CA LYS A 332 0.63 -17.76 24.07
C LYS A 332 -0.67 -17.40 23.35
N LEU A 333 -0.92 -18.03 22.20
CA LEU A 333 -2.15 -17.82 21.41
C LEU A 333 -3.40 -18.11 22.25
N GLU A 334 -3.40 -19.21 22.98
CA GLU A 334 -4.54 -19.61 23.82
C GLU A 334 -4.67 -18.74 25.08
N LYS A 335 -3.57 -18.64 25.87
CA LYS A 335 -3.58 -17.91 27.14
C LYS A 335 -3.91 -16.44 27.01
N LYS A 336 -3.52 -15.81 25.90
CA LYS A 336 -3.75 -14.38 25.65
C LYS A 336 -4.94 -14.11 24.74
N ASN A 337 -5.78 -15.09 24.46
CA ASN A 337 -7.00 -14.97 23.65
C ASN A 337 -6.76 -14.35 22.26
N LEU A 338 -5.69 -14.79 21.54
CA LEU A 338 -5.32 -14.26 20.24
C LEU A 338 -6.10 -14.95 19.13
N ASN A 339 -6.22 -14.26 17.97
CA ASN A 339 -6.74 -14.83 16.73
C ASN A 339 -5.61 -15.44 15.87
N GLY A 340 -4.38 -14.96 16.06
CA GLY A 340 -3.19 -15.48 15.42
C GLY A 340 -1.92 -14.98 16.09
N ILE A 341 -0.82 -15.66 15.84
CA ILE A 341 0.50 -15.28 16.32
C ILE A 341 1.53 -15.43 15.19
N VAL A 342 2.37 -14.43 15.04
CA VAL A 342 3.51 -14.44 14.10
C VAL A 342 4.74 -14.85 14.87
N LEU A 343 5.24 -16.03 14.56
CA LEU A 343 6.43 -16.60 15.21
C LEU A 343 7.67 -16.27 14.38
N ASN A 344 8.66 -15.64 15.02
CA ASN A 344 10.02 -15.46 14.53
C ASN A 344 10.97 -16.39 15.28
N SER A 345 11.98 -16.90 14.57
CA SER A 345 13.09 -17.65 15.16
C SER A 345 14.39 -16.86 15.07
N LEU A 346 15.13 -16.78 16.17
CA LEU A 346 16.51 -16.26 16.16
C LEU A 346 17.54 -17.25 15.56
N ARG A 347 17.12 -18.49 15.30
CA ARG A 347 17.97 -19.52 14.69
C ARG A 347 18.10 -19.37 13.18
N ASP A 348 17.16 -18.65 12.55
CA ASP A 348 17.15 -18.41 11.11
C ASP A 348 18.13 -17.29 10.76
N ALA A 349 19.17 -17.61 10.01
CA ALA A 349 20.13 -16.60 9.51
C ALA A 349 19.41 -15.56 8.63
N GLY A 350 19.62 -14.28 8.93
CA GLY A 350 18.95 -13.16 8.22
C GLY A 350 17.57 -12.81 8.74
N ALA A 351 17.04 -13.53 9.76
CA ALA A 351 15.83 -13.16 10.48
C ALA A 351 16.17 -12.48 11.82
N GLY A 352 15.25 -11.68 12.35
CA GLY A 352 15.38 -11.09 13.69
C GLY A 352 15.51 -9.57 13.71
N PHE A 353 16.12 -9.04 14.78
CA PHE A 353 16.25 -7.60 15.02
C PHE A 353 17.30 -6.95 14.09
N GLY A 354 17.03 -5.73 13.66
CA GLY A 354 17.99 -4.89 12.89
C GLY A 354 18.16 -5.25 11.42
N THR A 355 17.79 -6.46 10.97
CA THR A 355 17.87 -6.89 9.56
C THR A 355 16.75 -6.32 8.71
N ASP A 356 16.93 -6.27 7.39
CA ASP A 356 15.89 -5.86 6.43
C ASP A 356 15.01 -7.04 5.96
N THR A 357 15.43 -8.26 6.26
CA THR A 357 14.71 -9.50 5.96
C THR A 357 14.10 -10.13 7.20
N ASN A 358 13.13 -11.02 6.99
CA ASN A 358 12.55 -11.83 8.05
C ASN A 358 12.04 -13.17 7.50
N LYS A 359 11.96 -14.18 8.38
CA LYS A 359 11.33 -15.47 8.15
C LYS A 359 10.36 -15.72 9.28
N VAL A 360 9.09 -15.95 8.94
CA VAL A 360 8.03 -16.05 9.96
C VAL A 360 7.14 -17.27 9.71
N THR A 361 6.52 -17.74 10.78
CA THR A 361 5.43 -18.70 10.72
C THR A 361 4.18 -18.07 11.31
N PHE A 362 3.10 -18.00 10.54
CA PHE A 362 1.79 -17.54 11.01
C PHE A 362 1.00 -18.72 11.57
N ILE A 363 0.58 -18.63 12.82
CA ILE A 363 -0.10 -19.70 13.54
C ILE A 363 -1.46 -19.19 14.03
N THR A 364 -2.50 -19.95 13.73
CA THR A 364 -3.86 -19.78 14.27
C THR A 364 -4.24 -21.02 15.08
N LYS A 365 -5.46 -21.10 15.58
CA LYS A 365 -5.98 -22.32 16.23
C LYS A 365 -6.12 -23.49 15.24
N GLU A 366 -6.27 -23.20 13.94
CA GLU A 366 -6.62 -24.18 12.92
C GLU A 366 -5.48 -24.42 11.91
N THR A 367 -4.59 -23.43 11.73
CA THR A 367 -3.59 -23.45 10.66
C THR A 367 -2.22 -22.99 11.13
N GLN A 368 -1.20 -23.54 10.49
CA GLN A 368 0.18 -23.09 10.61
C GLN A 368 0.78 -22.95 9.23
N ILE A 369 1.24 -21.73 8.88
CA ILE A 369 1.77 -21.40 7.56
C ILE A 369 3.15 -20.77 7.72
N SER A 370 4.18 -21.39 7.17
CA SER A 370 5.56 -20.88 7.19
C SER A 370 5.88 -20.18 5.89
N PHE A 371 6.47 -19.00 5.99
CA PHE A 371 6.93 -18.21 4.86
C PHE A 371 8.46 -18.30 4.73
N PRO A 372 9.01 -18.32 3.51
CA PRO A 372 10.45 -18.27 3.30
C PRO A 372 11.04 -16.93 3.77
N LEU A 373 12.38 -16.87 3.84
CA LEU A 373 13.09 -15.61 4.10
C LEU A 373 12.81 -14.63 2.97
N LYS A 374 12.25 -13.46 3.32
CA LYS A 374 11.87 -12.38 2.42
C LYS A 374 12.20 -11.02 3.04
N THR A 375 12.07 -9.95 2.29
CA THR A 375 12.10 -8.58 2.84
C THR A 375 10.95 -8.38 3.84
N LYS A 376 11.13 -7.48 4.81
CA LYS A 376 10.07 -7.18 5.80
C LYS A 376 8.80 -6.63 5.16
N GLU A 377 8.91 -5.95 4.03
CA GLU A 377 7.79 -5.47 3.22
C GLU A 377 6.98 -6.63 2.61
N GLU A 378 7.68 -7.64 2.05
CA GLU A 378 7.02 -8.83 1.51
C GLU A 378 6.38 -9.68 2.62
N VAL A 379 7.08 -9.82 3.75
CA VAL A 379 6.53 -10.52 4.93
C VAL A 379 5.29 -9.80 5.47
N ALA A 380 5.28 -8.46 5.47
CA ALA A 380 4.11 -7.68 5.87
C ALA A 380 2.89 -7.97 4.97
N LYS A 381 3.08 -8.09 3.64
CA LYS A 381 2.03 -8.49 2.70
C LYS A 381 1.49 -9.89 3.02
N ASP A 382 2.39 -10.85 3.23
CA ASP A 382 2.02 -12.23 3.56
C ASP A 382 1.19 -12.30 4.86
N ILE A 383 1.61 -11.59 5.92
CA ILE A 383 0.92 -11.55 7.22
C ILE A 383 -0.48 -10.92 7.06
N LEU A 384 -0.59 -9.75 6.41
CA LEU A 384 -1.87 -9.07 6.22
C LEU A 384 -2.83 -9.91 5.37
N ALA A 385 -2.34 -10.59 4.34
CA ALA A 385 -3.15 -11.51 3.54
C ALA A 385 -3.74 -12.65 4.40
N GLN A 386 -2.95 -13.23 5.33
CA GLN A 386 -3.46 -14.28 6.23
C GLN A 386 -4.48 -13.73 7.23
N ILE A 387 -4.27 -12.54 7.76
CA ILE A 387 -5.22 -11.89 8.68
C ILE A 387 -6.54 -11.64 7.96
N PHE A 388 -6.50 -11.13 6.73
CA PHE A 388 -7.68 -10.85 5.92
C PHE A 388 -8.47 -12.13 5.56
N CYS A 389 -7.79 -13.16 5.05
CA CYS A 389 -8.42 -14.45 4.74
C CYS A 389 -9.12 -15.08 5.95
N ASN A 390 -8.54 -14.96 7.14
CA ASN A 390 -9.12 -15.49 8.37
C ASN A 390 -10.26 -14.63 8.94
N SER A 391 -10.29 -13.33 8.62
CA SER A 391 -11.35 -12.42 9.05
C SER A 391 -12.65 -12.64 8.24
N ILE A 392 -12.54 -12.95 6.95
CA ILE A 392 -13.70 -13.23 6.07
C ILE A 392 -14.40 -14.54 6.45
N LYS A 393 -13.67 -15.58 6.88
CA LYS A 393 -14.27 -16.88 7.26
C LYS A 393 -15.13 -16.83 8.52
N LYS A 394 -15.16 -15.70 9.25
CA LYS A 394 -15.94 -15.51 10.48
C LYS A 394 -17.21 -14.66 10.30
N GLN A 395 -17.45 -14.13 9.13
CA GLN A 395 -18.73 -13.51 8.72
C GLN A 395 -19.59 -14.50 7.94
#